data_7138142dcb4cca9e014b1fb584aaf920
#
_entry.id   7138142dcb4cca9e014b1fb584aaf920
#
_cell.length_a   1.000
_cell.length_b   1.000
_cell.length_c   1.000
_cell.angle_alpha   90.00
_cell.angle_beta   90.00
_cell.angle_gamma   90.00
#
_symmetry.space_group_name_H-M   'P 1'
#
loop_
_entity.id
_entity.type
_entity.pdbx_description
1 polymer ?
#
loop_
_entity_poly.entity_id
_entity_poly.type
_entity_poly.pdbx_seq_one_letter_code
_entity_poly.pdbx_strand_id
1 'polypeptide(L)'
;HWFTILNYVSDHEDFENKFEGVRPMDRLEWDIKSYFILGGAMHDSAIAAWGIKGFYDYVRPITALRYMANLGQSSDPYKPNFHPNGIKLSEGLIELVGSDDALVGTENENLNKIKVYSWRGHKYIENTNTDYAKVGWILAENWWPYQRPTFVTPNFAGYVSGHSTYSRAAAEVLTLITGSEYFPGGLGEFIAKKNKFLVF
;
A
#
# COMPACT_ATOMS: atom_id res chain seq x y z
N HIS A 1 16.48 -1.90 2.13
CA HIS A 1 15.89 -0.86 2.98
C HIS A 1 16.14 -1.13 4.47
N TRP A 2 15.71 -2.25 5.05
CA TRP A 2 15.87 -2.55 6.48
C TRP A 2 17.35 -2.70 6.90
N PHE A 3 18.20 -3.31 6.08
CA PHE A 3 19.64 -3.34 6.31
C PHE A 3 20.30 -1.95 6.20
N THR A 4 19.78 -1.07 5.35
CA THR A 4 20.23 0.33 5.30
C THR A 4 19.90 1.07 6.59
N ILE A 5 18.71 0.81 7.17
CA ILE A 5 18.32 1.36 8.47
C ILE A 5 19.24 0.82 9.58
N LEU A 6 19.48 -0.49 9.60
CA LEU A 6 20.39 -1.10 10.57
C LEU A 6 21.80 -0.47 10.49
N ASN A 7 22.33 -0.31 9.28
CA ASN A 7 23.63 0.33 9.09
C ASN A 7 23.64 1.77 9.60
N TYR A 8 22.59 2.55 9.25
CA TYR A 8 22.47 3.93 9.73
C TYR A 8 22.50 4.01 11.26
N VAL A 9 21.77 3.12 11.94
CA VAL A 9 21.78 3.05 13.41
C VAL A 9 23.15 2.63 13.93
N SER A 10 23.74 1.60 13.34
CA SER A 10 25.03 1.04 13.78
C SER A 10 26.22 1.99 13.54
N ASP A 11 26.10 2.91 12.58
CA ASP A 11 27.13 3.90 12.25
C ASP A 11 26.99 5.20 13.07
N HIS A 12 25.91 5.34 13.85
CA HIS A 12 25.68 6.55 14.63
C HIS A 12 26.60 6.61 15.85
N GLU A 13 27.18 7.79 16.14
CA GLU A 13 28.13 7.99 17.21
C GLU A 13 27.58 7.70 18.63
N ASP A 14 26.28 7.89 18.82
CA ASP A 14 25.60 7.62 20.09
C ASP A 14 25.16 6.16 20.25
N PHE A 15 25.45 5.29 19.27
CA PHE A 15 25.06 3.89 19.30
C PHE A 15 26.19 2.98 19.78
N GLU A 16 25.91 2.11 20.75
CA GLU A 16 26.85 1.11 21.22
C GLU A 16 26.52 -0.27 20.66
N ASN A 17 27.46 -0.93 20.02
CA ASN A 17 27.29 -2.26 19.43
C ASN A 17 27.15 -3.34 20.50
N LYS A 18 25.95 -3.47 21.07
CA LYS A 18 25.62 -4.49 22.07
C LYS A 18 24.16 -4.86 22.02
N PHE A 19 23.85 -6.09 22.37
CA PHE A 19 22.49 -6.52 22.70
C PHE A 19 22.22 -6.27 24.18
N GLU A 20 20.97 -6.10 24.55
CA GLU A 20 20.57 -5.91 25.96
C GLU A 20 21.11 -7.05 26.85
N GLY A 21 21.73 -6.70 27.95
CA GLY A 21 22.32 -7.66 28.89
C GLY A 21 23.59 -8.38 28.41
N VAL A 22 24.13 -7.99 27.24
CA VAL A 22 25.33 -8.60 26.69
C VAL A 22 26.49 -7.58 26.67
N ARG A 23 27.73 -8.09 26.74
CA ARG A 23 28.92 -7.22 26.60
C ARG A 23 28.94 -6.47 25.27
N PRO A 24 29.56 -5.28 25.22
CA PRO A 24 29.86 -4.64 23.95
C PRO A 24 30.66 -5.58 23.01
N MET A 25 30.38 -5.47 21.72
CA MET A 25 30.98 -6.26 20.66
C MET A 25 31.82 -5.37 19.75
N ASP A 26 32.84 -5.93 19.10
CA ASP A 26 33.46 -5.25 17.98
C ASP A 26 32.47 -5.13 16.79
N ARG A 27 32.80 -4.27 15.86
CA ARG A 27 31.91 -3.97 14.74
C ARG A 27 31.62 -5.20 13.87
N LEU A 28 32.61 -6.04 13.64
CA LEU A 28 32.43 -7.23 12.81
C LEU A 28 31.51 -8.25 13.48
N GLU A 29 31.71 -8.49 14.78
CA GLU A 29 30.82 -9.37 15.56
C GLU A 29 29.37 -8.86 15.56
N TRP A 30 29.18 -7.55 15.75
CA TRP A 30 27.87 -6.90 15.68
C TRP A 30 27.23 -7.07 14.30
N ASP A 31 27.92 -6.74 13.23
CA ASP A 31 27.39 -6.79 11.87
C ASP A 31 26.99 -8.22 11.49
N ILE A 32 27.81 -9.23 11.79
CA ILE A 32 27.48 -10.62 11.50
C ILE A 32 26.21 -11.04 12.25
N LYS A 33 26.13 -10.77 13.55
CA LYS A 33 25.00 -11.21 14.38
C LYS A 33 23.72 -10.46 14.03
N SER A 34 23.77 -9.15 13.91
CA SER A 34 22.59 -8.33 13.61
C SER A 34 22.05 -8.60 12.21
N TYR A 35 22.91 -8.77 11.22
CA TYR A 35 22.51 -9.14 9.86
C TYR A 35 21.89 -10.53 9.81
N PHE A 36 22.45 -11.49 10.54
CA PHE A 36 21.90 -12.85 10.59
C PHE A 36 20.50 -12.85 11.21
N ILE A 37 20.32 -12.16 12.35
CA ILE A 37 19.05 -12.09 13.05
C ILE A 37 17.99 -11.38 12.18
N LEU A 38 18.33 -10.21 11.63
CA LEU A 38 17.41 -9.45 10.78
C LEU A 38 17.07 -10.21 9.50
N GLY A 39 18.06 -10.79 8.86
CA GLY A 39 17.88 -11.59 7.64
C GLY A 39 17.00 -12.81 7.86
N GLY A 40 17.25 -13.56 8.94
CA GLY A 40 16.45 -14.72 9.34
C GLY A 40 14.98 -14.34 9.60
N ALA A 41 14.73 -13.32 10.40
CA ALA A 41 13.37 -12.87 10.69
C ALA A 41 12.61 -12.39 9.44
N MET A 42 13.27 -11.65 8.55
CA MET A 42 12.67 -11.23 7.29
C MET A 42 12.39 -12.39 6.33
N HIS A 43 13.30 -13.36 6.26
CA HIS A 43 13.12 -14.56 5.46
C HIS A 43 11.92 -15.40 5.95
N ASP A 44 11.86 -15.68 7.26
CA ASP A 44 10.79 -16.50 7.83
C ASP A 44 9.43 -15.82 7.70
N SER A 45 9.37 -14.50 7.94
CA SER A 45 8.14 -13.74 7.75
C SER A 45 7.69 -13.68 6.29
N ALA A 46 8.63 -13.66 5.32
CA ALA A 46 8.30 -13.74 3.91
C ALA A 46 7.71 -15.11 3.55
N ILE A 47 8.33 -16.21 4.03
CA ILE A 47 7.80 -17.59 3.83
C ILE A 47 6.39 -17.70 4.41
N ALA A 48 6.16 -17.23 5.63
CA ALA A 48 4.85 -17.25 6.27
C ALA A 48 3.81 -16.45 5.48
N ALA A 49 4.15 -15.22 5.05
CA ALA A 49 3.24 -14.38 4.29
C ALA A 49 2.87 -15.01 2.93
N TRP A 50 3.83 -15.57 2.20
CA TRP A 50 3.57 -16.21 0.90
C TRP A 50 2.86 -17.55 1.03
N GLY A 51 3.12 -18.31 2.09
CA GLY A 51 2.34 -19.49 2.42
C GLY A 51 0.86 -19.18 2.63
N ILE A 52 0.55 -18.13 3.40
CA ILE A 52 -0.83 -17.66 3.62
C ILE A 52 -1.45 -17.14 2.31
N LYS A 53 -0.70 -16.36 1.53
CA LYS A 53 -1.15 -15.88 0.21
C LYS A 53 -1.54 -17.03 -0.72
N GLY A 54 -0.68 -18.06 -0.80
CA GLY A 54 -0.96 -19.22 -1.62
C GLY A 54 -2.15 -20.06 -1.14
N PHE A 55 -2.35 -20.16 0.18
CA PHE A 55 -3.46 -20.91 0.76
C PHE A 55 -4.82 -20.24 0.51
N TYR A 56 -4.93 -18.91 0.74
CA TYR A 56 -6.20 -18.20 0.58
C TYR A 56 -6.46 -17.72 -0.83
N ASP A 57 -5.44 -17.51 -1.63
CA ASP A 57 -5.49 -17.01 -3.02
C ASP A 57 -6.49 -15.83 -3.21
N TYR A 58 -6.44 -14.85 -2.31
CA TYR A 58 -7.42 -13.77 -2.23
C TYR A 58 -7.18 -12.70 -3.30
N VAL A 59 -8.27 -12.29 -3.95
CA VAL A 59 -8.25 -11.30 -5.04
C VAL A 59 -7.66 -9.94 -4.59
N ARG A 60 -6.99 -9.26 -5.50
CA ARG A 60 -6.46 -7.90 -5.28
C ARG A 60 -7.57 -6.85 -5.32
N PRO A 61 -7.46 -5.75 -4.52
CA PRO A 61 -8.46 -4.68 -4.48
C PRO A 61 -8.81 -4.10 -5.85
N ILE A 62 -7.83 -3.89 -6.74
CA ILE A 62 -8.07 -3.35 -8.09
C ILE A 62 -9.00 -4.27 -8.91
N THR A 63 -8.79 -5.57 -8.84
CA THR A 63 -9.62 -6.55 -9.54
C THR A 63 -11.00 -6.63 -8.90
N ALA A 64 -11.07 -6.74 -7.56
CA ALA A 64 -12.33 -6.86 -6.84
C ALA A 64 -13.25 -5.65 -7.06
N LEU A 65 -12.72 -4.44 -6.87
CA LEU A 65 -13.49 -3.21 -6.99
C LEU A 65 -14.02 -3.01 -8.42
N ARG A 66 -13.17 -3.17 -9.42
CA ARG A 66 -13.58 -3.02 -10.83
C ARG A 66 -14.57 -4.08 -11.23
N TYR A 67 -14.34 -5.33 -10.85
CA TYR A 67 -15.23 -6.45 -11.18
C TYR A 67 -16.63 -6.27 -10.56
N MET A 68 -16.69 -5.98 -9.25
CA MET A 68 -17.96 -5.74 -8.57
C MET A 68 -18.70 -4.51 -9.15
N ALA A 69 -17.98 -3.44 -9.47
CA ALA A 69 -18.56 -2.26 -10.09
C ALA A 69 -19.15 -2.54 -11.49
N ASN A 70 -18.48 -3.38 -12.28
CA ASN A 70 -18.96 -3.79 -13.60
C ASN A 70 -20.23 -4.68 -13.50
N LEU A 71 -20.37 -5.46 -12.42
CA LEU A 71 -21.59 -6.21 -12.15
C LEU A 71 -22.77 -5.29 -11.78
N GLY A 72 -22.50 -4.13 -11.18
CA GLY A 72 -23.50 -3.19 -10.73
C GLY A 72 -23.52 -2.99 -9.21
N GLN A 73 -24.66 -2.52 -8.67
CA GLN A 73 -24.84 -2.29 -7.24
C GLN A 73 -25.59 -3.47 -6.58
N SER A 74 -25.30 -3.73 -5.30
CA SER A 74 -25.93 -4.81 -4.53
C SER A 74 -26.79 -4.32 -3.35
N SER A 75 -27.01 -3.01 -3.24
CA SER A 75 -27.69 -2.41 -2.08
C SER A 75 -29.20 -2.45 -2.17
N ASP A 76 -29.76 -2.31 -3.37
CA ASP A 76 -31.20 -2.16 -3.54
C ASP A 76 -31.68 -2.83 -4.85
N PRO A 77 -32.47 -3.91 -4.76
CA PRO A 77 -33.01 -4.60 -5.94
C PRO A 77 -33.90 -3.73 -6.81
N TYR A 78 -34.47 -2.66 -6.29
CA TYR A 78 -35.36 -1.75 -6.99
C TYR A 78 -34.66 -0.58 -7.68
N LYS A 79 -33.36 -0.40 -7.39
CA LYS A 79 -32.54 0.59 -8.08
C LYS A 79 -31.95 0.05 -9.38
N PRO A 80 -31.65 0.91 -10.35
CA PRO A 80 -30.99 0.50 -11.58
C PRO A 80 -29.67 -0.26 -11.33
N ASN A 81 -29.29 -1.07 -12.29
CA ASN A 81 -28.04 -1.80 -12.32
C ASN A 81 -27.81 -2.68 -11.08
N PHE A 82 -28.87 -3.36 -10.61
CA PHE A 82 -28.78 -4.27 -9.48
C PHE A 82 -28.16 -5.60 -9.88
N HIS A 83 -27.20 -6.05 -9.07
CA HIS A 83 -26.63 -7.38 -9.12
C HIS A 83 -26.28 -7.88 -7.72
N PRO A 84 -26.65 -9.10 -7.28
CA PRO A 84 -26.43 -9.57 -5.91
C PRO A 84 -24.95 -9.62 -5.50
N ASN A 85 -24.04 -9.82 -6.47
CA ASN A 85 -22.59 -9.81 -6.27
C ASN A 85 -21.94 -8.48 -6.69
N GLY A 86 -22.73 -7.44 -6.90
CA GLY A 86 -22.24 -6.10 -7.20
C GLY A 86 -21.59 -5.40 -6.00
N ILE A 87 -21.21 -4.15 -6.20
CA ILE A 87 -20.65 -3.34 -5.12
C ILE A 87 -21.75 -2.71 -4.27
N LYS A 88 -21.53 -2.66 -2.95
CA LYS A 88 -22.47 -1.99 -2.05
C LYS A 88 -22.35 -0.48 -2.19
N LEU A 89 -23.49 0.21 -2.42
CA LEU A 89 -23.52 1.66 -2.43
C LEU A 89 -23.28 2.25 -1.04
N SER A 90 -22.61 3.40 -1.02
CA SER A 90 -22.31 4.17 0.19
C SER A 90 -22.38 5.65 -0.18
N GLU A 91 -23.30 6.37 0.41
CA GLU A 91 -23.50 7.81 0.15
C GLU A 91 -22.20 8.60 0.33
N GLY A 92 -21.89 9.47 -0.62
CA GLY A 92 -20.67 10.27 -0.64
C GLY A 92 -19.40 9.51 -1.04
N LEU A 93 -19.45 8.17 -1.20
CA LEU A 93 -18.29 7.35 -1.52
C LEU A 93 -18.48 6.44 -2.73
N ILE A 94 -19.62 5.77 -2.83
CA ILE A 94 -19.92 4.81 -3.92
C ILE A 94 -21.38 5.01 -4.31
N GLU A 95 -21.63 5.51 -5.51
CA GLU A 95 -22.94 5.90 -5.97
C GLU A 95 -23.18 5.49 -7.44
N LEU A 96 -24.44 5.59 -7.88
CA LEU A 96 -24.78 5.49 -9.29
C LEU A 96 -24.56 6.84 -9.98
N VAL A 97 -24.13 6.80 -11.23
CA VAL A 97 -24.08 7.96 -12.12
C VAL A 97 -25.51 8.32 -12.51
N GLY A 98 -25.93 9.54 -12.16
CA GLY A 98 -27.24 10.09 -12.54
C GLY A 98 -27.21 10.78 -13.91
N SER A 99 -28.39 11.21 -14.39
CA SER A 99 -28.54 11.92 -15.67
C SER A 99 -27.82 13.28 -15.69
N ASP A 100 -27.71 13.94 -14.54
CA ASP A 100 -27.11 15.27 -14.41
C ASP A 100 -25.66 15.20 -13.90
N ASP A 101 -25.08 13.98 -13.81
CA ASP A 101 -23.73 13.76 -13.33
C ASP A 101 -22.70 14.13 -14.41
N ALA A 102 -21.61 14.78 -13.99
CA ALA A 102 -20.52 15.14 -14.89
C ALA A 102 -19.83 13.91 -15.55
N LEU A 103 -20.02 12.72 -14.98
CA LEU A 103 -19.48 11.46 -15.49
C LEU A 103 -20.42 10.72 -16.44
N VAL A 104 -21.65 11.24 -16.67
CA VAL A 104 -22.67 10.54 -17.44
C VAL A 104 -22.27 10.30 -18.90
N GLY A 105 -21.43 11.19 -19.45
CA GLY A 105 -21.02 11.18 -20.84
C GLY A 105 -22.01 11.93 -21.76
N THR A 106 -21.58 12.20 -22.98
CA THR A 106 -22.37 13.02 -23.94
C THR A 106 -23.58 12.30 -24.50
N GLU A 107 -23.55 10.97 -24.52
CA GLU A 107 -24.63 10.09 -25.00
C GLU A 107 -25.27 9.29 -23.85
N ASN A 108 -25.04 9.71 -22.61
CA ASN A 108 -25.44 8.99 -21.39
C ASN A 108 -24.86 7.55 -21.27
N GLU A 109 -23.73 7.29 -21.90
CA GLU A 109 -23.09 5.96 -21.95
C GLU A 109 -22.64 5.43 -20.59
N ASN A 110 -22.55 6.32 -19.60
CA ASN A 110 -22.22 5.95 -18.23
C ASN A 110 -23.40 6.01 -17.26
N LEU A 111 -24.61 6.29 -17.75
CA LEU A 111 -25.80 6.34 -16.90
C LEU A 111 -25.96 5.03 -16.12
N ASN A 112 -26.23 5.15 -14.81
CA ASN A 112 -26.37 4.04 -13.87
C ASN A 112 -25.10 3.18 -13.64
N LYS A 113 -23.96 3.51 -14.22
CA LYS A 113 -22.70 2.90 -13.82
C LYS A 113 -22.33 3.30 -12.39
N ILE A 114 -21.44 2.53 -11.78
CA ILE A 114 -20.93 2.83 -10.46
C ILE A 114 -19.85 3.92 -10.56
N LYS A 115 -19.96 4.98 -9.76
CA LYS A 115 -18.92 5.97 -9.52
C LYS A 115 -18.39 5.83 -8.09
N VAL A 116 -17.12 6.15 -7.89
CA VAL A 116 -16.44 6.12 -6.59
C VAL A 116 -15.72 7.44 -6.33
N TYR A 117 -15.81 7.95 -5.10
CA TYR A 117 -15.06 9.11 -4.67
C TYR A 117 -13.68 8.69 -4.19
N SER A 118 -12.66 8.87 -5.01
CA SER A 118 -11.32 8.34 -4.80
C SER A 118 -10.25 9.22 -5.42
N TRP A 119 -8.98 8.89 -5.19
CA TRP A 119 -7.88 9.44 -5.96
C TRP A 119 -8.12 9.18 -7.44
N ARG A 120 -8.07 10.27 -8.24
CA ARG A 120 -8.49 10.22 -9.65
C ARG A 120 -7.50 9.51 -10.56
N GLY A 121 -6.31 9.19 -10.06
CA GLY A 121 -5.30 8.48 -10.81
C GLY A 121 -4.33 9.38 -11.55
N HIS A 122 -3.25 8.78 -12.03
CA HIS A 122 -2.15 9.49 -12.69
C HIS A 122 -2.53 10.10 -14.04
N LYS A 123 -3.63 9.67 -14.67
CA LYS A 123 -4.15 10.29 -15.91
C LYS A 123 -4.54 11.76 -15.75
N TYR A 124 -4.75 12.22 -14.52
CA TYR A 124 -5.02 13.61 -14.18
C TYR A 124 -3.76 14.45 -13.89
N ILE A 125 -2.58 13.90 -14.16
CA ILE A 125 -1.29 14.56 -14.01
C ILE A 125 -0.62 14.63 -15.38
N GLU A 126 -0.75 15.76 -16.05
CA GLU A 126 -0.10 16.04 -17.33
C GLU A 126 1.27 16.69 -17.07
N ASN A 127 1.30 17.70 -16.22
CA ASN A 127 2.52 18.37 -15.79
C ASN A 127 2.85 18.03 -14.34
N THR A 128 3.91 17.28 -14.12
CA THR A 128 4.34 16.79 -12.81
C THR A 128 4.72 17.87 -11.81
N ASN A 129 5.05 19.09 -12.31
CA ASN A 129 5.45 20.21 -11.45
C ASN A 129 4.25 21.02 -10.95
N THR A 130 3.13 21.02 -11.68
CA THR A 130 1.96 21.87 -11.41
C THR A 130 0.74 21.09 -11.00
N ASP A 131 0.52 19.92 -11.58
CA ASP A 131 -0.75 19.22 -11.48
C ASP A 131 -0.86 18.34 -10.24
N TYR A 132 -2.09 18.18 -9.78
CA TYR A 132 -2.48 17.23 -8.74
C TYR A 132 -3.69 16.43 -9.23
N ALA A 133 -3.64 15.13 -9.18
CA ALA A 133 -4.80 14.29 -9.48
C ALA A 133 -5.96 14.56 -8.51
N LYS A 134 -5.66 14.87 -7.25
CA LYS A 134 -6.64 15.08 -6.17
C LYS A 134 -7.57 13.89 -5.98
N VAL A 135 -8.48 14.00 -5.04
CA VAL A 135 -9.60 13.09 -4.83
C VAL A 135 -10.84 13.69 -5.49
N GLY A 136 -11.68 12.84 -6.05
CA GLY A 136 -12.93 13.25 -6.71
C GLY A 136 -13.67 12.03 -7.25
N TRP A 137 -14.82 12.28 -7.86
CA TRP A 137 -15.62 11.23 -8.48
C TRP A 137 -14.99 10.72 -9.76
N ILE A 138 -14.92 9.40 -9.89
CA ILE A 138 -14.49 8.68 -11.10
C ILE A 138 -15.41 7.48 -11.32
N LEU A 139 -15.47 6.95 -12.54
CA LEU A 139 -16.10 5.66 -12.77
C LEU A 139 -15.32 4.57 -12.03
N ALA A 140 -15.99 3.71 -11.28
CA ALA A 140 -15.34 2.69 -10.47
C ALA A 140 -14.58 1.64 -11.32
N GLU A 141 -15.00 1.41 -12.56
CA GLU A 141 -14.28 0.60 -13.54
C GLU A 141 -12.88 1.15 -13.87
N ASN A 142 -12.66 2.45 -13.64
CA ASN A 142 -11.40 3.14 -13.82
C ASN A 142 -10.61 3.32 -12.53
N TRP A 143 -11.07 2.78 -11.41
CA TRP A 143 -10.38 2.91 -10.14
C TRP A 143 -8.95 2.35 -10.20
N TRP A 144 -8.00 3.09 -9.64
CA TRP A 144 -6.61 2.72 -9.59
C TRP A 144 -6.05 2.91 -8.17
N PRO A 145 -5.29 1.97 -7.61
CA PRO A 145 -4.61 2.19 -6.35
C PRO A 145 -3.56 3.32 -6.47
N TYR A 146 -3.23 3.95 -5.35
CA TYR A 146 -2.20 5.00 -5.30
C TYR A 146 -0.81 4.39 -5.54
N GLN A 147 -0.46 4.26 -6.81
CA GLN A 147 0.80 3.66 -7.26
C GLN A 147 1.27 4.31 -8.57
N ARG A 148 2.53 4.08 -8.92
CA ARG A 148 3.11 4.56 -10.19
C ARG A 148 2.38 3.94 -11.39
N PRO A 149 2.27 4.66 -12.51
CA PRO A 149 1.64 4.13 -13.73
C PRO A 149 2.38 2.93 -14.31
N THR A 150 3.70 2.85 -14.09
CA THR A 150 4.56 1.74 -14.53
C THR A 150 4.65 0.60 -13.52
N PHE A 151 4.08 0.77 -12.31
CA PHE A 151 4.05 -0.30 -11.33
C PHE A 151 2.97 -1.31 -11.69
N VAL A 152 3.38 -2.50 -12.08
CA VAL A 152 2.47 -3.61 -12.36
C VAL A 152 2.00 -4.18 -11.04
N THR A 153 0.68 -4.23 -10.84
CA THR A 153 0.10 -4.94 -9.69
C THR A 153 0.54 -6.39 -9.71
N PRO A 154 1.15 -6.91 -8.62
CA PRO A 154 1.64 -8.29 -8.59
C PRO A 154 0.53 -9.30 -8.88
N ASN A 155 0.87 -10.35 -9.60
CA ASN A 155 -0.05 -11.42 -10.00
C ASN A 155 -0.33 -12.49 -8.94
N PHE A 156 0.14 -12.27 -7.72
CA PHE A 156 -0.14 -13.15 -6.57
C PHE A 156 -1.16 -12.51 -5.62
N ALA A 157 -1.75 -13.33 -4.74
CA ALA A 157 -2.83 -12.96 -3.83
C ALA A 157 -2.56 -11.67 -3.03
N GLY A 158 -3.63 -10.91 -2.76
CA GLY A 158 -3.56 -9.66 -1.98
C GLY A 158 -3.36 -9.89 -0.49
N TYR A 159 -4.03 -10.89 0.07
CA TYR A 159 -4.03 -11.21 1.50
C TYR A 159 -3.03 -12.36 1.81
N VAL A 160 -2.17 -12.25 2.81
CA VAL A 160 -1.87 -11.10 3.66
C VAL A 160 -0.90 -10.15 2.95
N SER A 161 -0.72 -8.91 3.49
CA SER A 161 0.29 -7.99 2.95
C SER A 161 1.70 -8.50 3.27
N GLY A 162 2.48 -8.82 2.24
CA GLY A 162 3.90 -9.19 2.39
C GLY A 162 4.72 -8.05 3.01
N HIS A 163 4.59 -6.84 2.48
CA HIS A 163 5.30 -5.67 2.98
C HIS A 163 5.01 -5.37 4.46
N SER A 164 3.75 -5.42 4.87
CA SER A 164 3.39 -5.20 6.28
C SER A 164 3.94 -6.29 7.18
N THR A 165 3.92 -7.55 6.73
CA THR A 165 4.40 -8.69 7.51
C THR A 165 5.89 -8.61 7.78
N TYR A 166 6.72 -8.53 6.73
CA TYR A 166 8.16 -8.51 6.95
C TYR A 166 8.68 -7.15 7.46
N SER A 167 7.97 -6.04 7.17
CA SER A 167 8.34 -4.76 7.75
C SER A 167 8.07 -4.70 9.25
N ARG A 168 6.97 -5.29 9.71
CA ARG A 168 6.72 -5.41 11.15
C ARG A 168 7.75 -6.32 11.82
N ALA A 169 8.07 -7.46 11.23
CA ALA A 169 9.10 -8.36 11.75
C ALA A 169 10.48 -7.66 11.84
N ALA A 170 10.86 -6.93 10.78
CA ALA A 170 12.12 -6.18 10.78
C ALA A 170 12.14 -5.07 11.85
N ALA A 171 11.05 -4.31 12.01
CA ALA A 171 10.96 -3.26 13.02
C ALA A 171 11.08 -3.82 14.44
N GLU A 172 10.34 -4.91 14.75
CA GLU A 172 10.45 -5.58 16.05
C GLU A 172 11.85 -6.09 16.33
N VAL A 173 12.46 -6.76 15.36
CA VAL A 173 13.83 -7.26 15.51
C VAL A 173 14.82 -6.13 15.74
N LEU A 174 14.73 -5.05 14.95
CA LEU A 174 15.60 -3.88 15.15
C LEU A 174 15.42 -3.29 16.55
N THR A 175 14.18 -3.12 17.01
CA THR A 175 13.91 -2.64 18.38
C THR A 175 14.55 -3.54 19.43
N LEU A 176 14.40 -4.86 19.27
CA LEU A 176 14.97 -5.82 20.24
C LEU A 176 16.50 -5.83 20.25
N ILE A 177 17.14 -5.78 19.09
CA ILE A 177 18.61 -5.85 19.05
C ILE A 177 19.30 -4.52 19.37
N THR A 178 18.63 -3.38 19.11
CA THR A 178 19.16 -2.04 19.42
C THR A 178 18.74 -1.53 20.79
N GLY A 179 17.71 -2.14 21.41
CA GLY A 179 17.16 -1.72 22.71
C GLY A 179 16.24 -0.49 22.61
N SER A 180 15.91 0.00 21.40
CA SER A 180 15.05 1.19 21.23
C SER A 180 14.23 1.11 19.95
N GLU A 181 12.98 1.60 20.01
CA GLU A 181 12.15 1.82 18.83
C GLU A 181 12.47 3.15 18.10
N TYR A 182 13.31 3.99 18.69
CA TYR A 182 13.70 5.28 18.15
C TYR A 182 15.11 5.22 17.52
N PHE A 183 15.31 6.04 16.50
CA PHE A 183 16.66 6.24 15.96
C PHE A 183 17.56 6.93 17.00
N PRO A 184 18.88 6.64 17.00
CA PRO A 184 19.83 7.43 17.74
C PRO A 184 19.69 8.92 17.33
N GLY A 185 19.68 9.83 18.31
CA GLY A 185 19.43 11.25 18.04
C GLY A 185 17.96 11.67 17.85
N GLY A 186 16.99 10.72 17.88
CA GLY A 186 15.56 11.00 17.86
C GLY A 186 14.88 10.87 16.48
N LEU A 187 13.81 11.65 16.25
CA LEU A 187 13.00 11.56 15.04
C LEU A 187 13.73 12.10 13.81
N GLY A 188 13.72 11.33 12.73
CA GLY A 188 14.12 11.78 11.41
C GLY A 188 12.92 12.24 10.58
N GLU A 189 13.13 13.20 9.67
CA GLU A 189 12.15 13.67 8.72
C GLU A 189 12.56 13.33 7.29
N PHE A 190 11.65 12.75 6.52
CA PHE A 190 11.83 12.53 5.09
C PHE A 190 10.76 13.27 4.30
N ILE A 191 11.17 14.23 3.46
CA ILE A 191 10.26 15.01 2.61
C ILE A 191 10.24 14.39 1.21
N ALA A 192 9.11 13.79 0.85
CA ALA A 192 8.88 13.30 -0.49
C ALA A 192 8.61 14.48 -1.45
N LYS A 193 9.37 14.57 -2.54
CA LYS A 193 9.09 15.57 -3.58
C LYS A 193 7.74 15.29 -4.24
N LYS A 194 7.03 16.38 -4.60
CA LYS A 194 5.75 16.33 -5.29
C LYS A 194 5.83 15.40 -6.51
N ASN A 195 4.86 14.52 -6.63
CA ASN A 195 4.69 13.56 -7.74
C ASN A 195 5.91 12.66 -8.05
N LYS A 196 6.99 12.71 -7.26
CA LYS A 196 8.22 11.94 -7.54
C LYS A 196 7.97 10.45 -7.74
N PHE A 197 6.97 9.90 -7.06
CA PHE A 197 6.64 8.47 -7.11
C PHE A 197 5.48 8.12 -8.05
N LEU A 198 4.87 9.11 -8.70
CA LEU A 198 3.70 8.93 -9.58
C LEU A 198 4.03 8.99 -11.06
N VAL A 199 5.17 9.57 -11.40
CA VAL A 199 5.61 9.80 -12.79
C VAL A 199 7.07 9.43 -12.98
N PHE A 200 7.47 9.18 -14.19
CA PHE A 200 8.84 8.81 -14.63
C PHE A 200 9.33 9.79 -15.66
#